data_7b5ff3fc48da0ba4b205270a93d3b862
#
_entry.id   7b5ff3fc48da0ba4b205270a93d3b862
#
_cell.length_a   1.000
_cell.length_b   1.000
_cell.length_c   1.000
_cell.angle_alpha   90.00
_cell.angle_beta   90.00
_cell.angle_gamma   90.00
#
_symmetry.space_group_name_H-M   'P 1'
#
loop_
_entity.id
_entity.type
_entity.pdbx_description
1 polymer ?
#
loop_
_entity_poly.entity_id
_entity_poly.type
_entity_poly.pdbx_seq_one_letter_code
_entity_poly.pdbx_strand_id
1 'polypeptide(L)'
;MADEAQQGLKDRDLQDYYESMQRMFETKGWKYLSEDLVKLHEAANTLAGITNMDELQFRLGQLDILNKVIAQPAVISGAYAVLLDDEQ
;
A
#
# COMPACT_ATOMS: atom_id res chain seq x y z
N MET A 1 7.30 28.60 13.82
CA MET A 1 7.99 27.53 13.16
C MET A 1 7.09 26.68 12.30
N ALA A 2 7.57 26.34 11.15
CA ALA A 2 6.78 25.62 10.16
C ALA A 2 6.31 24.24 10.65
N ASP A 3 7.02 23.64 11.59
CA ASP A 3 6.73 22.27 12.03
C ASP A 3 5.43 22.14 12.81
N GLU A 4 5.11 23.11 13.66
CA GLU A 4 3.88 23.04 14.45
C GLU A 4 2.65 23.32 13.62
N ALA A 5 2.73 24.30 12.73
CA ALA A 5 1.63 24.60 11.80
C ALA A 5 1.43 23.44 10.82
N GLN A 6 2.54 22.82 10.38
CA GLN A 6 2.46 21.67 9.49
C GLN A 6 1.90 20.44 10.18
N GLN A 7 2.12 20.31 11.49
CA GLN A 7 1.62 19.15 12.22
C GLN A 7 0.10 19.20 12.39
N GLY A 8 -0.48 20.38 12.66
CA GLY A 8 -1.91 20.55 12.68
C GLY A 8 -2.55 20.33 11.33
N LEU A 9 -1.88 20.80 10.25
CA LEU A 9 -2.34 20.55 8.90
C LEU A 9 -2.18 19.08 8.51
N LYS A 10 -1.10 18.43 9.00
CA LYS A 10 -0.87 17.01 8.74
C LYS A 10 -1.96 16.13 9.29
N ASP A 11 -2.51 16.44 10.47
CA ASP A 11 -3.56 15.61 11.05
C ASP A 11 -4.84 15.67 10.21
N ARG A 12 -5.22 16.86 9.73
CA ARG A 12 -6.36 17.01 8.82
C ARG A 12 -6.07 16.34 7.48
N ASP A 13 -4.86 16.57 6.96
CA ASP A 13 -4.45 16.01 5.68
C ASP A 13 -4.37 14.49 5.75
N LEU A 14 -3.92 13.94 6.88
CA LEU A 14 -3.88 12.50 7.08
C LEU A 14 -5.27 11.90 7.16
N GLN A 15 -6.20 12.57 7.85
CA GLN A 15 -7.57 12.07 7.92
C GLN A 15 -8.20 12.06 6.52
N ASP A 16 -8.07 13.16 5.78
CA ASP A 16 -8.57 13.23 4.41
C ASP A 16 -7.90 12.19 3.52
N TYR A 17 -6.59 12.03 3.67
CA TYR A 17 -5.84 11.03 2.92
C TYR A 17 -6.39 9.62 3.17
N TYR A 18 -6.53 9.23 4.43
CA TYR A 18 -7.02 7.89 4.76
C TYR A 18 -8.45 7.67 4.28
N GLU A 19 -9.32 8.67 4.45
CA GLU A 19 -10.70 8.57 3.98
C GLU A 19 -10.78 8.45 2.47
N SER A 20 -9.95 9.23 1.76
CA SER A 20 -9.90 9.20 0.31
C SER A 20 -9.39 7.85 -0.19
N MET A 21 -8.36 7.32 0.46
CA MET A 21 -7.81 6.02 0.10
C MET A 21 -8.82 4.91 0.33
N GLN A 22 -9.55 4.96 1.45
CA GLN A 22 -10.59 3.95 1.72
C GLN A 22 -11.68 3.99 0.67
N ARG A 23 -12.09 5.19 0.26
CA ARG A 23 -13.09 5.32 -0.82
C ARG A 23 -12.57 4.74 -2.13
N MET A 24 -11.29 4.98 -2.44
CA MET A 24 -10.69 4.42 -3.64
C MET A 24 -10.69 2.90 -3.60
N PHE A 25 -10.35 2.31 -2.45
CA PHE A 25 -10.29 0.84 -2.32
C PHE A 25 -11.67 0.19 -2.44
N GLU A 26 -12.75 0.94 -2.29
CA GLU A 26 -14.11 0.44 -2.46
C GLU A 26 -14.58 0.49 -3.92
N THR A 27 -13.80 1.08 -4.80
CA THR A 27 -14.18 1.22 -6.21
C THR A 27 -14.02 -0.09 -6.97
N LYS A 28 -14.81 -0.22 -8.02
CA LYS A 28 -14.71 -1.36 -8.92
C LYS A 28 -13.34 -1.41 -9.61
N GLY A 29 -12.80 -0.24 -9.95
CA GLY A 29 -11.48 -0.16 -10.56
C GLY A 29 -10.38 -0.72 -9.66
N TRP A 30 -10.43 -0.41 -8.37
CA TRP A 30 -9.46 -0.97 -7.44
C TRP A 30 -9.61 -2.49 -7.33
N LYS A 31 -10.86 -2.99 -7.33
CA LYS A 31 -11.10 -4.43 -7.29
C LYS A 31 -10.42 -5.13 -8.46
N TYR A 32 -10.60 -4.61 -9.66
CA TYR A 32 -9.97 -5.19 -10.84
C TYR A 32 -8.45 -5.08 -10.78
N LEU A 33 -7.96 -3.91 -10.40
CA LEU A 33 -6.52 -3.69 -10.30
C LEU A 33 -5.89 -4.63 -9.28
N SER A 34 -6.50 -4.78 -8.10
CA SER A 34 -5.96 -5.65 -7.06
C SER A 34 -5.95 -7.11 -7.50
N GLU A 35 -6.96 -7.56 -8.23
CA GLU A 35 -6.97 -8.90 -8.80
C GLU A 35 -5.83 -9.10 -9.80
N ASP A 36 -5.58 -8.09 -10.64
CA ASP A 36 -4.48 -8.14 -11.59
C ASP A 36 -3.12 -8.14 -10.88
N LEU A 37 -2.99 -7.36 -9.81
CA LEU A 37 -1.74 -7.34 -9.02
C LEU A 37 -1.47 -8.69 -8.37
N VAL A 38 -2.50 -9.36 -7.88
CA VAL A 38 -2.36 -10.71 -7.30
C VAL A 38 -1.87 -11.68 -8.38
N LYS A 39 -2.43 -11.59 -9.58
CA LYS A 39 -1.99 -12.44 -10.71
C LYS A 39 -0.54 -12.16 -11.08
N LEU A 40 -0.14 -10.89 -11.08
CA LEU A 40 1.26 -10.53 -11.32
C LEU A 40 2.17 -11.09 -10.25
N HIS A 41 1.74 -11.02 -8.99
CA HIS A 41 2.50 -11.58 -7.88
C HIS A 41 2.68 -13.10 -8.06
N GLU A 42 1.61 -13.80 -8.38
CA GLU A 42 1.66 -15.24 -8.60
C GLU A 42 2.59 -15.59 -9.76
N ALA A 43 2.51 -14.84 -10.87
CA ALA A 43 3.36 -15.07 -12.03
C ALA A 43 4.83 -14.79 -11.71
N ALA A 44 5.12 -13.80 -10.88
CA ALA A 44 6.49 -13.45 -10.50
C ALA A 44 7.04 -14.35 -9.40
N ASN A 45 6.17 -15.02 -8.64
CA ASN A 45 6.57 -15.85 -7.50
C ASN A 45 7.00 -17.24 -7.98
N THR A 46 8.09 -17.27 -8.74
CA THR A 46 8.66 -18.51 -9.28
C THR A 46 10.15 -18.32 -9.41
N LEU A 47 10.90 -19.41 -9.24
CA LEU A 47 12.34 -19.45 -9.47
C LEU A 47 12.69 -19.86 -10.89
N ALA A 48 11.71 -20.25 -11.68
CA ALA A 48 11.95 -20.66 -13.07
C ALA A 48 12.52 -19.49 -13.86
N GLY A 49 13.60 -19.77 -14.62
CA GLY A 49 14.26 -18.75 -15.44
C GLY A 49 15.26 -17.88 -14.70
N ILE A 50 15.38 -18.01 -13.38
CA ILE A 50 16.38 -17.27 -12.61
C ILE A 50 17.71 -18.03 -12.66
N THR A 51 18.74 -17.39 -13.21
CA THR A 51 20.02 -18.05 -13.43
C THR A 51 21.16 -17.47 -12.59
N ASN A 52 20.93 -16.33 -11.91
CA ASN A 52 21.97 -15.71 -11.09
C ASN A 52 21.36 -14.94 -9.93
N MET A 53 22.23 -14.51 -9.02
CA MET A 53 21.81 -13.83 -7.80
C MET A 53 21.20 -12.46 -8.09
N ASP A 54 21.69 -11.73 -9.08
CA ASP A 54 21.16 -10.43 -9.44
C ASP A 54 19.71 -10.54 -9.91
N GLU A 55 19.41 -11.53 -10.73
CA GLU A 55 18.04 -11.80 -11.17
C GLU A 55 17.15 -12.18 -10.00
N LEU A 56 17.65 -12.96 -9.07
CA LEU A 56 16.91 -13.35 -7.89
C LEU A 56 16.59 -12.13 -7.02
N GLN A 57 17.56 -11.27 -6.78
CA GLN A 57 17.35 -10.06 -5.97
C GLN A 57 16.35 -9.12 -6.64
N PHE A 58 16.42 -8.97 -7.95
CA PHE A 58 15.48 -8.17 -8.69
C PHE A 58 14.06 -8.72 -8.54
N ARG A 59 13.90 -10.04 -8.66
CA ARG A 59 12.60 -10.69 -8.52
C ARG A 59 12.06 -10.53 -7.12
N LEU A 60 12.91 -10.68 -6.10
CA LEU A 60 12.47 -10.49 -4.71
C LEU A 60 12.02 -9.05 -4.46
N GLY A 61 12.70 -8.06 -5.06
CA GLY A 61 12.27 -6.67 -4.99
C GLY A 61 10.91 -6.45 -5.63
N GLN A 62 10.66 -7.06 -6.79
CA GLN A 62 9.35 -6.98 -7.45
C GLN A 62 8.24 -7.56 -6.57
N LEU A 63 8.50 -8.72 -5.98
CA LEU A 63 7.52 -9.38 -5.10
C LEU A 63 7.24 -8.54 -3.87
N ASP A 64 8.28 -7.92 -3.29
CA ASP A 64 8.12 -7.08 -2.12
C ASP A 64 7.21 -5.89 -2.42
N ILE A 65 7.44 -5.19 -3.53
CA ILE A 65 6.62 -4.04 -3.92
C ILE A 65 5.18 -4.47 -4.20
N LEU A 66 4.99 -5.59 -4.92
CA LEU A 66 3.64 -6.08 -5.20
C LEU A 66 2.90 -6.41 -3.92
N ASN A 67 3.57 -7.06 -2.96
CA ASN A 67 2.97 -7.37 -1.67
C ASN A 67 2.57 -6.10 -0.92
N LYS A 68 3.42 -5.07 -0.95
CA LYS A 68 3.12 -3.80 -0.27
C LYS A 68 1.90 -3.11 -0.87
N VAL A 69 1.78 -3.11 -2.19
CA VAL A 69 0.63 -2.49 -2.85
C VAL A 69 -0.64 -3.28 -2.57
N ILE A 70 -0.58 -4.61 -2.68
CA ILE A 70 -1.73 -5.48 -2.42
C ILE A 70 -2.23 -5.31 -0.97
N ALA A 71 -1.31 -5.09 -0.04
CA ALA A 71 -1.64 -4.95 1.38
C ALA A 71 -2.13 -3.55 1.76
N GLN A 72 -2.09 -2.58 0.85
CA GLN A 72 -2.43 -1.19 1.18
C GLN A 72 -3.82 -1.02 1.80
N PRO A 73 -4.89 -1.69 1.34
CA PRO A 73 -6.18 -1.51 2.01
C PRO A 73 -6.12 -1.85 3.50
N ALA A 74 -5.46 -2.93 3.87
CA ALA A 74 -5.33 -3.33 5.28
C ALA A 74 -4.44 -2.36 6.04
N VAL A 75 -3.33 -1.90 5.44
CA VAL A 75 -2.41 -0.95 6.06
C VAL A 75 -3.12 0.37 6.32
N ILE A 76 -3.83 0.90 5.34
CA ILE A 76 -4.55 2.18 5.46
C ILE A 76 -5.66 2.07 6.49
N SER A 77 -6.42 0.98 6.47
CA SER A 77 -7.50 0.76 7.43
C SER A 77 -6.97 0.72 8.86
N GLY A 78 -5.86 0.02 9.09
CA GLY A 78 -5.22 -0.05 10.40
C GLY A 78 -4.69 1.29 10.87
N ALA A 79 -4.04 2.03 9.97
CA ALA A 79 -3.49 3.34 10.28
C ALA A 79 -4.60 4.35 10.62
N TYR A 80 -5.71 4.30 9.89
CA TYR A 80 -6.85 5.17 10.16
C TYR A 80 -7.46 4.86 11.53
N ALA A 81 -7.59 3.58 11.87
CA ALA A 81 -8.14 3.19 13.18
C ALA A 81 -7.27 3.74 14.32
N VAL A 82 -5.94 3.70 14.18
CA VAL A 82 -5.04 4.27 15.16
C VAL A 82 -5.20 5.78 15.27
N LEU A 83 -5.32 6.46 14.14
CA LEU A 83 -5.52 7.91 14.12
C LEU A 83 -6.82 8.30 14.83
N LEU A 84 -7.90 7.58 14.58
CA LEU A 84 -9.19 7.85 15.23
C LEU A 84 -9.14 7.59 16.73
N ASP A 85 -8.43 6.55 17.18
CA ASP A 85 -8.25 6.28 18.60
C ASP A 85 -7.50 7.42 19.31
N ASP A 86 -6.46 7.96 18.65
CA ASP A 86 -5.68 9.05 19.22
C ASP A 86 -6.49 10.34 19.39
N GLU A 87 -7.55 10.52 18.59
CA GLU A 87 -8.41 11.69 18.67
C GLU A 87 -9.44 11.61 19.81
N GLN A 88 -9.62 10.44 20.37
CA GLN A 88 -10.56 10.22 21.48
C GLN A 88 -9.83 10.31 22.81
#